data_acb8858f3c424c763be49eda979e2225
#
_entry.id   acb8858f3c424c763be49eda979e2225
#
_cell.length_a   1.000
_cell.length_b   1.000
_cell.length_c   1.000
_cell.angle_alpha   90.00
_cell.angle_beta   90.00
_cell.angle_gamma   90.00
#
_symmetry.space_group_name_H-M   'P 1'
#
loop_
_entity.id
_entity.type
_entity.pdbx_description
1 polymer ?
#
loop_
_entity_poly.entity_id
_entity_poly.type
_entity_poly.pdbx_seq_one_letter_code
_entity_poly.pdbx_strand_id
1 'polypeptide(L)'
;VIRTPSNEESETTPSSKCQFDLANVLKKEMEELGICDVTLTDTCFLYGKIPATPGYENAPAIGFIAHMDTVSDYCDHDIKPTITENYDGEALALGQSELVLSPEMFPHLKTLKGRTLITSDGTTILGADDKAGIAEILTMVERMNKENISHGPLCIAFTPDEEPVP
;
A
#
# COMPACT_ATOMS: atom_id res chain seq x y z
N VAL A 1 -6.71 -6.33 8.41
CA VAL A 1 -5.35 -6.26 7.84
C VAL A 1 -5.04 -7.58 7.13
N ILE A 2 -4.49 -7.51 5.92
CA ILE A 2 -4.10 -8.69 5.13
C ILE A 2 -2.58 -8.78 5.17
N ARG A 3 -2.06 -9.91 5.65
CA ARG A 3 -0.63 -10.21 5.66
C ARG A 3 -0.21 -10.72 4.28
N THR A 4 0.91 -10.20 3.78
CA THR A 4 1.44 -10.55 2.47
C THR A 4 2.97 -10.66 2.48
N PRO A 5 3.59 -11.39 3.44
CA PRO A 5 5.03 -11.52 3.42
C PRO A 5 5.48 -12.28 2.17
N SER A 6 6.52 -11.78 1.55
CA SER A 6 7.26 -12.50 0.52
C SER A 6 8.10 -13.63 1.14
N ASN A 7 8.66 -14.50 0.32
CA ASN A 7 9.51 -15.61 0.75
C ASN A 7 10.75 -15.70 -0.15
N GLU A 8 11.89 -15.30 0.37
CA GLU A 8 13.20 -15.30 -0.32
C GLU A 8 13.66 -16.68 -0.78
N GLU A 9 13.19 -17.75 -0.11
CA GLU A 9 13.55 -19.13 -0.46
C GLU A 9 12.66 -19.72 -1.57
N SER A 10 11.66 -18.99 -2.02
CA SER A 10 10.70 -19.48 -3.01
C SER A 10 11.23 -19.33 -4.43
N GLU A 11 11.06 -20.37 -5.24
CA GLU A 11 11.36 -20.35 -6.69
C GLU A 11 10.12 -20.01 -7.54
N THR A 12 9.00 -19.60 -6.91
CA THR A 12 7.76 -19.27 -7.63
C THR A 12 7.40 -17.78 -7.53
N THR A 13 6.64 -17.28 -8.50
CA THR A 13 6.02 -15.95 -8.44
C THR A 13 4.48 -16.12 -8.45
N PRO A 14 3.77 -15.61 -7.43
CA PRO A 14 4.33 -14.96 -6.25
C PRO A 14 5.10 -15.93 -5.35
N SER A 15 6.05 -15.41 -4.60
CA SER A 15 6.88 -16.16 -3.66
C SER A 15 6.05 -16.73 -2.49
N SER A 16 4.93 -16.10 -2.18
CA SER A 16 3.94 -16.58 -1.22
C SER A 16 2.51 -16.42 -1.74
N LYS A 17 1.67 -17.45 -1.54
CA LYS A 17 0.29 -17.46 -2.03
C LYS A 17 -0.62 -16.46 -1.34
N CYS A 18 -0.29 -16.02 -0.13
CA CYS A 18 -1.09 -15.04 0.62
C CYS A 18 -1.15 -13.66 -0.07
N GLN A 19 -0.25 -13.37 -1.00
CA GLN A 19 -0.31 -12.15 -1.80
C GLN A 19 -1.58 -12.09 -2.67
N PHE A 20 -2.10 -13.23 -3.11
CA PHE A 20 -3.39 -13.31 -3.82
C PHE A 20 -4.57 -12.85 -2.95
N ASP A 21 -4.48 -12.96 -1.63
CA ASP A 21 -5.58 -12.54 -0.75
C ASP A 21 -5.76 -11.02 -0.85
N LEU A 22 -4.66 -10.26 -0.85
CA LEU A 22 -4.70 -8.82 -1.07
C LEU A 22 -5.07 -8.49 -2.52
N ALA A 23 -4.45 -9.15 -3.50
CA ALA A 23 -4.71 -8.90 -4.91
C ALA A 23 -6.20 -9.06 -5.28
N ASN A 24 -6.88 -10.05 -4.72
CA ASN A 24 -8.31 -10.26 -4.96
C ASN A 24 -9.18 -9.15 -4.33
N VAL A 25 -8.81 -8.64 -3.16
CA VAL A 25 -9.49 -7.49 -2.55
C VAL A 25 -9.29 -6.24 -3.41
N LEU A 26 -8.06 -5.96 -3.82
CA LEU A 26 -7.72 -4.81 -4.65
C LEU A 26 -8.41 -4.89 -6.03
N LYS A 27 -8.46 -6.08 -6.65
CA LYS A 27 -9.17 -6.27 -7.91
C LYS A 27 -10.62 -5.81 -7.81
N LYS A 28 -11.31 -6.24 -6.76
CA LYS A 28 -12.70 -5.85 -6.52
C LYS A 28 -12.83 -4.33 -6.30
N GLU A 29 -11.96 -3.76 -5.49
CA GLU A 29 -11.95 -2.31 -5.21
C GLU A 29 -11.68 -1.48 -6.48
N MET A 30 -10.73 -1.92 -7.33
CA MET A 30 -10.48 -1.30 -8.63
C MET A 30 -11.71 -1.34 -9.55
N GLU A 31 -12.40 -2.48 -9.61
CA GLU A 31 -13.64 -2.63 -10.38
C GLU A 31 -14.76 -1.71 -9.84
N GLU A 32 -14.90 -1.61 -8.52
CA GLU A 32 -15.88 -0.72 -7.85
C GLU A 32 -15.57 0.77 -8.09
N LEU A 33 -14.30 1.14 -8.22
CA LEU A 33 -13.86 2.49 -8.58
C LEU A 33 -14.02 2.82 -10.07
N GLY A 34 -14.47 1.86 -10.89
CA GLY A 34 -14.68 2.04 -12.33
C GLY A 34 -13.40 1.96 -13.16
N ILE A 35 -12.32 1.40 -12.62
CA ILE A 35 -11.10 1.10 -13.36
C ILE A 35 -11.42 0.02 -14.39
N CYS A 36 -10.97 0.22 -15.64
CA CYS A 36 -11.23 -0.68 -16.76
C CYS A 36 -10.10 -1.71 -16.95
N ASP A 37 -10.40 -2.79 -17.69
CA ASP A 37 -9.45 -3.85 -18.06
C ASP A 37 -8.72 -4.45 -16.84
N VAL A 38 -9.41 -4.53 -15.68
CA VAL A 38 -8.80 -5.04 -14.45
C VAL A 38 -8.46 -6.52 -14.62
N THR A 39 -7.17 -6.84 -14.59
CA THR A 39 -6.65 -8.17 -14.84
C THR A 39 -5.69 -8.60 -13.73
N LEU A 40 -6.00 -9.70 -13.07
CA LEU A 40 -5.11 -10.39 -12.14
C LEU A 40 -4.51 -11.60 -12.85
N THR A 41 -3.17 -11.63 -12.95
CA THR A 41 -2.44 -12.71 -13.60
C THR A 41 -2.27 -13.91 -12.66
N ASP A 42 -1.88 -15.05 -13.21
CA ASP A 42 -1.52 -16.27 -12.46
C ASP A 42 -0.22 -16.11 -11.65
N THR A 43 0.57 -15.10 -11.98
CA THR A 43 1.76 -14.67 -11.22
C THR A 43 1.49 -13.50 -10.25
N CYS A 44 0.21 -13.23 -9.94
CA CYS A 44 -0.22 -12.23 -8.97
C CYS A 44 0.04 -10.75 -9.35
N PHE A 45 0.34 -10.43 -10.61
CA PHE A 45 0.33 -9.03 -11.04
C PHE A 45 -1.11 -8.58 -11.28
N LEU A 46 -1.48 -7.42 -10.73
CA LEU A 46 -2.79 -6.82 -10.91
C LEU A 46 -2.68 -5.52 -11.70
N TYR A 47 -3.36 -5.45 -12.83
CA TYR A 47 -3.34 -4.31 -13.74
C TYR A 47 -4.72 -3.70 -13.91
N GLY A 48 -4.77 -2.41 -14.21
CA GLY A 48 -5.98 -1.71 -14.62
C GLY A 48 -5.67 -0.44 -15.39
N LYS A 49 -6.69 0.08 -16.08
CA LYS A 49 -6.59 1.29 -16.91
C LYS A 49 -7.73 2.23 -16.62
N ILE A 50 -7.46 3.52 -16.71
CA ILE A 50 -8.48 4.57 -16.67
C ILE A 50 -8.35 5.35 -17.99
N PRO A 51 -9.37 5.30 -18.87
CA PRO A 51 -9.38 6.07 -20.10
C PRO A 51 -9.27 7.57 -19.83
N ALA A 52 -8.67 8.30 -20.76
CA ALA A 52 -8.62 9.76 -20.67
C ALA A 52 -10.02 10.37 -20.60
N THR A 53 -10.17 11.48 -19.91
CA THR A 53 -11.37 12.31 -20.00
C THR A 53 -11.47 12.96 -21.38
N PRO A 54 -12.70 13.30 -21.86
CA PRO A 54 -12.90 13.92 -23.16
C PRO A 54 -12.01 15.16 -23.37
N GLY A 55 -11.26 15.17 -24.47
CA GLY A 55 -10.32 16.24 -24.83
C GLY A 55 -8.88 16.01 -24.36
N TYR A 56 -8.60 14.94 -23.60
CA TYR A 56 -7.26 14.59 -23.10
C TYR A 56 -6.73 13.26 -23.65
N GLU A 57 -7.35 12.72 -24.70
CA GLU A 57 -7.03 11.41 -25.27
C GLU A 57 -5.60 11.36 -25.87
N ASN A 58 -5.06 12.50 -26.27
CA ASN A 58 -3.71 12.61 -26.81
C ASN A 58 -2.66 12.98 -25.76
N ALA A 59 -3.03 13.12 -24.50
CA ALA A 59 -2.07 13.35 -23.42
C ALA A 59 -1.20 12.08 -23.21
N PRO A 60 0.05 12.23 -22.79
CA PRO A 60 0.87 11.08 -22.41
C PRO A 60 0.19 10.25 -21.32
N ALA A 61 0.25 8.92 -21.45
CA ALA A 61 -0.22 8.04 -20.40
C ALA A 61 0.70 8.11 -19.17
N ILE A 62 0.12 8.08 -17.97
CA ILE A 62 0.86 8.03 -16.71
C ILE A 62 0.60 6.66 -16.07
N GLY A 63 1.66 6.00 -15.62
CA GLY A 63 1.60 4.76 -14.84
C GLY A 63 1.85 4.99 -13.37
N PHE A 64 1.06 4.34 -12.52
CA PHE A 64 1.25 4.26 -11.07
C PHE A 64 1.50 2.81 -10.68
N ILE A 65 2.52 2.58 -9.88
CA ILE A 65 2.91 1.24 -9.45
C ILE A 65 3.11 1.27 -7.94
N ALA A 66 2.64 0.21 -7.26
CA ALA A 66 2.93 -0.08 -5.87
C ALA A 66 3.02 -1.59 -5.69
N HIS A 67 3.84 -2.05 -4.73
CA HIS A 67 3.91 -3.49 -4.46
C HIS A 67 2.97 -3.93 -3.34
N MET A 68 2.56 -5.20 -3.38
CA MET A 68 1.58 -5.77 -2.45
C MET A 68 2.24 -6.55 -1.31
N ASP A 69 3.44 -7.05 -1.53
CA ASP A 69 4.16 -7.83 -0.54
C ASP A 69 4.80 -6.96 0.53
N THR A 70 5.30 -7.60 1.54
CA THR A 70 6.11 -7.02 2.61
C THR A 70 7.31 -7.91 2.85
N VAL A 71 8.36 -7.39 3.48
CA VAL A 71 9.43 -8.23 4.01
C VAL A 71 8.86 -9.32 4.90
N SER A 72 9.53 -10.46 4.95
CA SER A 72 9.16 -11.60 5.79
C SER A 72 9.50 -11.39 7.27
N ASP A 73 10.49 -10.53 7.55
CA ASP A 73 10.95 -10.24 8.90
C ASP A 73 9.84 -9.63 9.76
N TYR A 74 9.71 -10.12 10.98
CA TYR A 74 8.70 -9.66 11.95
C TYR A 74 7.27 -9.58 11.36
N CYS A 75 6.93 -10.52 10.48
CA CYS A 75 5.60 -10.63 9.86
C CYS A 75 5.02 -12.05 9.97
N ASP A 76 5.31 -12.75 11.06
CA ASP A 76 4.92 -14.15 11.30
C ASP A 76 3.51 -14.32 11.90
N HIS A 77 2.91 -13.23 12.41
CA HIS A 77 1.56 -13.22 12.96
C HIS A 77 0.77 -11.96 12.55
N ASP A 78 -0.46 -11.84 13.05
CA ASP A 78 -1.36 -10.76 12.65
C ASP A 78 -0.86 -9.38 13.06
N ILE A 79 -0.85 -8.47 12.10
CA ILE A 79 -0.48 -7.06 12.31
C ILE A 79 -1.62 -6.36 13.06
N LYS A 80 -1.29 -5.68 14.15
CA LYS A 80 -2.23 -4.91 14.97
C LYS A 80 -1.92 -3.42 14.85
N PRO A 81 -2.58 -2.70 13.92
CA PRO A 81 -2.37 -1.28 13.76
C PRO A 81 -3.00 -0.49 14.91
N THR A 82 -2.31 0.54 15.34
CA THR A 82 -2.77 1.51 16.33
C THR A 82 -2.84 2.90 15.70
N ILE A 83 -3.92 3.62 15.92
CA ILE A 83 -4.12 4.99 15.42
C ILE A 83 -3.93 5.96 16.58
N THR A 84 -3.00 6.89 16.43
CA THR A 84 -2.76 7.98 17.37
C THR A 84 -3.14 9.29 16.71
N GLU A 85 -4.28 9.85 17.10
CA GLU A 85 -4.74 11.15 16.60
C GLU A 85 -4.04 12.30 17.33
N ASN A 86 -3.85 13.42 16.63
CA ASN A 86 -3.24 14.63 17.20
C ASN A 86 -1.91 14.36 17.93
N TYR A 87 -1.03 13.59 17.29
CA TYR A 87 0.27 13.25 17.86
C TYR A 87 0.97 14.49 18.44
N ASP A 88 1.46 14.39 19.66
CA ASP A 88 2.01 15.52 20.43
C ASP A 88 3.48 15.88 20.08
N GLY A 89 4.16 15.02 19.31
CA GLY A 89 5.56 15.18 18.95
C GLY A 89 6.54 14.57 19.95
N GLU A 90 6.05 13.86 20.96
CA GLU A 90 6.85 13.23 22.02
C GLU A 90 7.06 11.73 21.75
N ALA A 91 7.68 11.03 22.70
CA ALA A 91 7.93 9.60 22.57
C ALA A 91 6.60 8.81 22.60
N LEU A 92 6.41 7.88 21.64
CA LEU A 92 5.22 7.06 21.48
C LEU A 92 5.53 5.59 21.76
N ALA A 93 4.93 5.02 22.80
CA ALA A 93 5.01 3.58 23.07
C ALA A 93 4.23 2.77 22.03
N LEU A 94 4.80 1.66 21.57
CA LEU A 94 4.18 0.78 20.59
C LEU A 94 3.41 -0.36 21.30
N GLY A 95 2.10 -0.17 21.44
CA GLY A 95 1.22 -1.16 22.07
C GLY A 95 1.66 -1.49 23.48
N GLN A 96 1.82 -2.79 23.77
CA GLN A 96 2.31 -3.31 25.04
C GLN A 96 3.76 -3.81 24.96
N SER A 97 4.42 -3.57 23.83
CA SER A 97 5.84 -3.89 23.67
C SER A 97 6.71 -2.90 24.46
N GLU A 98 7.97 -3.25 24.69
CA GLU A 98 8.95 -2.34 25.29
C GLU A 98 9.50 -1.32 24.27
N LEU A 99 9.04 -1.39 23.01
CA LEU A 99 9.52 -0.51 21.95
C LEU A 99 8.85 0.86 22.03
N VAL A 100 9.66 1.87 21.81
CA VAL A 100 9.24 3.28 21.82
C VAL A 100 9.76 3.98 20.58
N LEU A 101 8.88 4.64 19.85
CA LEU A 101 9.26 5.59 18.80
C LEU A 101 9.65 6.91 19.50
N SER A 102 10.92 7.21 19.55
CA SER A 102 11.45 8.40 20.22
C SER A 102 11.89 9.45 19.21
N PRO A 103 11.51 10.74 19.38
CA PRO A 103 12.05 11.84 18.59
C PRO A 103 13.57 12.05 18.73
N GLU A 104 14.18 11.46 19.73
CA GLU A 104 15.65 11.45 19.90
C GLU A 104 16.28 10.48 18.90
N MET A 105 15.68 9.31 18.70
CA MET A 105 16.13 8.30 17.74
C MET A 105 15.65 8.64 16.32
N PHE A 106 14.43 9.16 16.18
CA PHE A 106 13.79 9.52 14.92
C PHE A 106 13.37 10.99 14.90
N PRO A 107 14.28 11.94 14.65
CA PRO A 107 14.01 13.38 14.75
C PRO A 107 12.84 13.87 13.88
N HIS A 108 12.54 13.15 12.79
CA HIS A 108 11.42 13.43 11.91
C HIS A 108 10.06 13.42 12.64
N LEU A 109 9.91 12.62 13.69
CA LEU A 109 8.67 12.55 14.48
C LEU A 109 8.22 13.92 15.00
N LYS A 110 9.15 14.82 15.33
CA LYS A 110 8.83 16.19 15.76
C LYS A 110 8.04 16.98 14.72
N THR A 111 8.27 16.69 13.44
CA THR A 111 7.57 17.36 12.33
C THR A 111 6.15 16.84 12.12
N LEU A 112 5.81 15.71 12.73
CA LEU A 112 4.51 15.08 12.63
C LEU A 112 3.53 15.50 13.73
N LYS A 113 3.92 16.45 14.60
CA LYS A 113 3.05 16.98 15.64
C LYS A 113 1.72 17.50 15.06
N GLY A 114 0.61 17.09 15.68
CA GLY A 114 -0.75 17.39 15.22
C GLY A 114 -1.25 16.49 14.10
N ARG A 115 -0.42 15.55 13.59
CA ARG A 115 -0.84 14.56 12.60
C ARG A 115 -1.47 13.34 13.28
N THR A 116 -2.21 12.59 12.49
CA THR A 116 -2.63 11.23 12.86
C THR A 116 -1.55 10.25 12.42
N LEU A 117 -1.06 9.45 13.36
CA LEU A 117 -0.08 8.40 13.09
C LEU A 117 -0.76 7.02 13.11
N ILE A 118 -0.30 6.15 12.22
CA ILE A 118 -0.65 4.73 12.24
C ILE A 118 0.65 3.96 12.49
N THR A 119 0.67 3.17 13.57
CA THR A 119 1.83 2.34 13.96
C THR A 119 1.40 0.89 14.13
N SER A 120 2.34 -0.04 14.12
CA SER A 120 2.09 -1.38 14.66
C SER A 120 2.07 -1.34 16.20
N ASP A 121 1.77 -2.47 16.83
CA ASP A 121 1.88 -2.63 18.28
C ASP A 121 3.31 -2.95 18.76
N GLY A 122 4.28 -2.90 17.86
CA GLY A 122 5.70 -3.20 18.12
C GLY A 122 6.05 -4.68 18.12
N THR A 123 5.11 -5.58 17.86
CA THR A 123 5.38 -7.03 17.74
C THR A 123 5.59 -7.47 16.29
N THR A 124 5.08 -6.68 15.33
CA THR A 124 5.28 -6.90 13.89
C THR A 124 5.68 -5.60 13.20
N ILE A 125 6.11 -5.71 11.92
CA ILE A 125 6.10 -4.56 11.02
C ILE A 125 4.67 -4.04 10.84
N LEU A 126 4.52 -2.80 10.37
CA LEU A 126 3.20 -2.26 9.99
C LEU A 126 2.80 -2.72 8.58
N GLY A 127 3.77 -2.88 7.68
CA GLY A 127 3.55 -3.18 6.27
C GLY A 127 3.05 -1.95 5.48
N ALA A 128 3.45 -0.74 5.90
CA ALA A 128 3.11 0.48 5.17
C ALA A 128 3.85 0.59 3.84
N ASP A 129 5.01 0.05 3.75
CA ASP A 129 5.75 -0.18 2.52
C ASP A 129 5.28 -1.51 1.88
N ASP A 130 4.63 -1.51 0.70
CA ASP A 130 4.14 -0.29 0.02
C ASP A 130 2.59 -0.25 -0.04
N LYS A 131 1.90 -0.76 0.98
CA LYS A 131 0.43 -0.66 1.06
C LYS A 131 -0.05 0.80 1.21
N ALA A 132 0.83 1.71 1.64
CA ALA A 132 0.54 3.13 1.63
C ALA A 132 0.42 3.65 0.20
N GLY A 133 1.35 3.29 -0.70
CA GLY A 133 1.27 3.64 -2.12
C GLY A 133 0.02 3.07 -2.79
N ILE A 134 -0.39 1.84 -2.46
CA ILE A 134 -1.67 1.28 -2.92
C ILE A 134 -2.85 2.17 -2.48
N ALA A 135 -2.89 2.54 -1.19
CA ALA A 135 -3.95 3.37 -0.65
C ALA A 135 -3.98 4.78 -1.27
N GLU A 136 -2.81 5.37 -1.50
CA GLU A 136 -2.68 6.67 -2.17
C GLU A 136 -3.20 6.62 -3.61
N ILE A 137 -2.82 5.59 -4.38
CA ILE A 137 -3.27 5.41 -5.77
C ILE A 137 -4.79 5.26 -5.84
N LEU A 138 -5.38 4.38 -5.04
CA LEU A 138 -6.84 4.17 -5.07
C LEU A 138 -7.61 5.38 -4.54
N THR A 139 -7.11 6.07 -3.50
CA THR A 139 -7.68 7.32 -2.99
C THR A 139 -7.61 8.43 -4.04
N MET A 140 -6.51 8.52 -4.79
CA MET A 140 -6.39 9.44 -5.92
C MET A 140 -7.51 9.18 -6.94
N VAL A 141 -7.72 7.92 -7.35
CA VAL A 141 -8.78 7.56 -8.31
C VAL A 141 -10.17 7.92 -7.77
N GLU A 142 -10.45 7.56 -6.50
CA GLU A 142 -11.71 7.90 -5.85
C GLU A 142 -11.96 9.41 -5.87
N ARG A 143 -10.93 10.19 -5.53
CA ARG A 143 -11.01 11.65 -5.52
C ARG A 143 -11.21 12.22 -6.91
N MET A 144 -10.49 11.71 -7.91
CA MET A 144 -10.64 12.13 -9.31
C MET A 144 -12.07 11.92 -9.80
N ASN A 145 -12.67 10.77 -9.46
CA ASN A 145 -14.06 10.47 -9.80
C ASN A 145 -15.04 11.42 -9.10
N LYS A 146 -14.87 11.66 -7.79
CA LYS A 146 -15.75 12.55 -7.01
C LYS A 146 -15.69 14.01 -7.46
N GLU A 147 -14.51 14.50 -7.79
CA GLU A 147 -14.25 15.89 -8.13
C GLU A 147 -14.33 16.15 -9.64
N ASN A 148 -14.57 15.11 -10.46
CA ASN A 148 -14.57 15.16 -11.94
C ASN A 148 -13.29 15.80 -12.48
N ILE A 149 -12.14 15.39 -11.99
CA ILE A 149 -10.83 15.92 -12.41
C ILE A 149 -10.50 15.42 -13.81
N SER A 150 -10.21 16.34 -14.74
CA SER A 150 -9.78 15.99 -16.09
C SER A 150 -8.37 15.40 -16.11
N HIS A 151 -8.16 14.32 -16.88
CA HIS A 151 -6.87 13.61 -16.92
C HIS A 151 -6.66 12.92 -18.27
N GLY A 152 -5.39 12.66 -18.61
CA GLY A 152 -4.99 11.77 -19.70
C GLY A 152 -5.21 10.29 -19.34
N PRO A 153 -4.79 9.35 -20.22
CA PRO A 153 -4.87 7.92 -19.91
C PRO A 153 -4.03 7.58 -18.67
N LEU A 154 -4.56 6.75 -17.76
CA LEU A 154 -3.82 6.27 -16.60
C LEU A 154 -3.72 4.75 -16.64
N CYS A 155 -2.60 4.22 -16.17
CA CYS A 155 -2.36 2.80 -15.97
C CYS A 155 -1.99 2.57 -14.50
N ILE A 156 -2.52 1.51 -13.91
CA ILE A 156 -2.23 1.11 -12.53
C ILE A 156 -1.70 -0.31 -12.56
N ALA A 157 -0.66 -0.56 -11.78
CA ALA A 157 -0.12 -1.89 -11.55
C ALA A 157 0.16 -2.09 -10.06
N PHE A 158 -0.36 -3.19 -9.51
CA PHE A 158 0.05 -3.68 -8.21
C PHE A 158 0.85 -4.97 -8.40
N THR A 159 2.05 -5.00 -7.85
CA THR A 159 3.04 -6.04 -8.12
C THR A 159 3.28 -6.93 -6.91
N PRO A 160 3.55 -8.21 -7.10
CA PRO A 160 4.08 -9.08 -6.06
C PRO A 160 5.60 -8.97 -5.97
N ASP A 161 6.18 -9.51 -4.88
CA ASP A 161 7.60 -9.85 -4.75
C ASP A 161 8.59 -8.73 -5.09
N GLU A 162 8.37 -7.55 -4.55
CA GLU A 162 9.34 -6.46 -4.66
C GLU A 162 10.44 -6.60 -3.60
N GLU A 163 10.06 -7.02 -2.40
CA GLU A 163 10.93 -7.09 -1.23
C GLU A 163 11.99 -8.23 -1.26
N PRO A 164 11.73 -9.43 -1.82
CA PRO A 164 12.77 -10.43 -1.93
C PRO A 164 13.72 -10.07 -3.07
N VAL A 165 14.74 -9.29 -2.76
CA VAL A 165 15.85 -9.07 -3.70
C VAL A 165 16.86 -10.19 -3.51
N PRO A 166 17.19 -10.97 -4.56
CA PRO A 166 18.25 -11.97 -4.48
C PRO A 166 19.66 -11.35 -4.37
#